data_f52a7d0a2aaa12782c86e3ddd4833a96
#
_entry.id   f52a7d0a2aaa12782c86e3ddd4833a96
#
_cell.length_a   1.000
_cell.length_b   1.000
_cell.length_c   1.000
_cell.angle_alpha   90.00
_cell.angle_beta   90.00
_cell.angle_gamma   90.00
#
_symmetry.space_group_name_H-M   'P 1'
#
loop_
_entity.id
_entity.type
_entity.pdbx_description
1 polymer ?
#
loop_
_entity_poly.entity_id
_entity_poly.type
_entity_poly.pdbx_seq_one_letter_code
_entity_poly.pdbx_strand_id
1 'polypeptide(L)'
;MVSGGIFFSLAIEEADDIGNDNPMAYNEMFALAFVAPYIASEKKIPPETIQEMMRQSLYSVKWYFYLINLNTKRGKEANKKNILKYYKWYTEEKEKQYPTSFKVDFVGQPYDGACYYRITRCPICTYTKKLGVFELMPLFCELDEVMIKLQHGILHRNGTIADGADCCDYFITGDKE
;
A
#
# COMPACT_ATOMS: atom_id res chain seq x y z
N MET A 1 24.14 -8.26 -20.91
CA MET A 1 23.03 -7.39 -20.43
C MET A 1 21.80 -8.27 -20.35
N VAL A 2 21.43 -8.75 -19.16
CA VAL A 2 20.15 -9.46 -18.95
C VAL A 2 19.07 -8.37 -18.99
N SER A 3 18.10 -8.49 -19.89
CA SER A 3 17.09 -7.46 -20.10
C SER A 3 16.23 -7.29 -18.84
N GLY A 4 15.95 -6.04 -18.44
CA GLY A 4 15.12 -5.72 -17.26
C GLY A 4 13.75 -6.41 -17.25
N GLY A 5 13.28 -6.87 -18.42
CA GLY A 5 12.06 -7.69 -18.55
C GLY A 5 12.15 -9.05 -17.87
N ILE A 6 13.31 -9.70 -17.82
CA ILE A 6 13.47 -11.02 -17.16
C ILE A 6 13.31 -10.87 -15.65
N PHE A 7 13.90 -9.85 -15.03
CA PHE A 7 13.80 -9.64 -13.58
C PHE A 7 12.38 -9.20 -13.17
N PHE A 8 11.69 -8.44 -14.02
CA PHE A 8 10.28 -8.12 -13.79
C PHE A 8 9.40 -9.37 -13.84
N SER A 9 9.64 -10.27 -14.82
CA SER A 9 8.95 -11.57 -14.89
C SER A 9 9.20 -12.43 -13.66
N LEU A 10 10.46 -12.53 -13.21
CA LEU A 10 10.82 -13.29 -12.01
C LEU A 10 10.16 -12.70 -10.75
N ALA A 11 10.12 -11.38 -10.60
CA ALA A 11 9.47 -10.74 -9.46
C ALA A 11 7.95 -10.98 -9.46
N ILE A 12 7.32 -11.04 -10.63
CA ILE A 12 5.90 -11.38 -10.77
C ILE A 12 5.65 -12.86 -10.47
N GLU A 13 6.51 -13.77 -10.92
CA GLU A 13 6.39 -15.21 -10.68
C GLU A 13 6.49 -15.56 -9.18
N GLU A 14 7.29 -14.80 -8.42
CA GLU A 14 7.44 -14.97 -6.98
C GLU A 14 6.34 -14.26 -6.15
N ALA A 15 5.61 -13.32 -6.75
CA ALA A 15 4.48 -12.68 -6.10
C ALA A 15 3.30 -13.67 -6.02
N ASP A 16 2.65 -13.71 -4.88
CA ASP A 16 1.48 -14.54 -4.69
C ASP A 16 0.30 -13.96 -5.51
N ASP A 17 -0.58 -14.82 -6.01
CA ASP A 17 -1.84 -14.37 -6.62
C ASP A 17 -2.75 -13.81 -5.52
N ILE A 18 -3.06 -12.54 -5.59
CA ILE A 18 -3.95 -11.83 -4.66
C ILE A 18 -5.34 -11.55 -5.22
N GLY A 19 -5.62 -12.06 -6.41
CA GLY A 19 -6.89 -11.90 -7.13
C GLY A 19 -6.91 -10.68 -8.05
N ASN A 20 -7.23 -10.91 -9.33
CA ASN A 20 -7.29 -9.85 -10.35
C ASN A 20 -8.42 -8.83 -10.08
N ASP A 21 -9.46 -9.23 -9.35
CA ASP A 21 -10.58 -8.37 -8.94
C ASP A 21 -10.36 -7.71 -7.57
N ASN A 22 -9.18 -7.92 -6.97
CA ASN A 22 -8.83 -7.32 -5.69
C ASN A 22 -8.66 -5.80 -5.82
N PRO A 23 -9.42 -5.00 -5.08
CA PRO A 23 -9.29 -3.54 -5.16
C PRO A 23 -7.91 -3.00 -4.73
N MET A 24 -7.09 -3.83 -4.06
CA MET A 24 -5.73 -3.48 -3.63
C MET A 24 -4.64 -4.05 -4.54
N ALA A 25 -4.97 -4.79 -5.62
CA ALA A 25 -3.97 -5.38 -6.52
C ALA A 25 -2.99 -4.34 -7.10
N TYR A 26 -3.48 -3.14 -7.34
CA TYR A 26 -2.66 -2.01 -7.80
C TYR A 26 -1.51 -1.67 -6.85
N ASN A 27 -1.69 -1.81 -5.53
CA ASN A 27 -0.62 -1.53 -4.55
C ASN A 27 0.54 -2.53 -4.70
N GLU A 28 0.22 -3.81 -4.95
CA GLU A 28 1.22 -4.83 -5.21
C GLU A 28 1.95 -4.59 -6.53
N MET A 29 1.20 -4.32 -7.60
CA MET A 29 1.80 -3.99 -8.90
C MET A 29 2.71 -2.77 -8.83
N PHE A 30 2.31 -1.75 -8.08
CA PHE A 30 3.15 -0.57 -7.82
C PHE A 30 4.44 -0.97 -7.11
N ALA A 31 4.37 -1.77 -6.05
CA ALA A 31 5.56 -2.22 -5.32
C ALA A 31 6.49 -3.06 -6.20
N LEU A 32 5.95 -4.00 -6.99
CA LEU A 32 6.73 -4.83 -7.92
C LEU A 32 7.48 -3.99 -8.96
N ALA A 33 6.90 -2.87 -9.43
CA ALA A 33 7.54 -1.99 -10.39
C ALA A 33 8.85 -1.36 -9.86
N PHE A 34 9.02 -1.27 -8.53
CA PHE A 34 10.25 -0.75 -7.90
C PHE A 34 11.15 -1.86 -7.34
N VAL A 35 10.58 -2.97 -6.90
CA VAL A 35 11.34 -4.15 -6.45
C VAL A 35 12.14 -4.76 -7.60
N ALA A 36 11.54 -4.91 -8.78
CA ALA A 36 12.18 -5.54 -9.94
C ALA A 36 13.48 -4.82 -10.37
N PRO A 37 13.51 -3.49 -10.61
CA PRO A 37 14.76 -2.81 -10.96
C PRO A 37 15.78 -2.80 -9.82
N TYR A 38 15.34 -2.81 -8.56
CA TYR A 38 16.25 -2.93 -7.43
C TYR A 38 17.00 -4.27 -7.44
N ILE A 39 16.28 -5.37 -7.64
CA ILE A 39 16.87 -6.71 -7.79
C ILE A 39 17.74 -6.77 -9.04
N ALA A 40 17.26 -6.26 -10.19
CA ALA A 40 17.99 -6.27 -11.46
C ALA A 40 19.33 -5.50 -11.37
N SER A 41 19.42 -4.50 -10.53
CA SER A 41 20.66 -3.77 -10.23
C SER A 41 21.60 -4.53 -9.28
N GLU A 42 21.24 -5.74 -8.85
CA GLU A 42 21.94 -6.47 -7.78
C GLU A 42 22.01 -5.64 -6.48
N LYS A 43 20.92 -4.90 -6.18
CA LYS A 43 20.81 -3.98 -5.03
C LYS A 43 21.82 -2.82 -5.04
N LYS A 44 22.37 -2.47 -6.21
CA LYS A 44 23.33 -1.36 -6.36
C LYS A 44 22.66 0.00 -6.37
N ILE A 45 21.36 0.07 -6.63
CA ILE A 45 20.59 1.32 -6.50
C ILE A 45 20.36 1.57 -5.01
N PRO A 46 20.77 2.72 -4.46
CA PRO A 46 20.47 3.02 -3.04
C PRO A 46 18.96 2.99 -2.76
N PRO A 47 18.52 2.43 -1.61
CA PRO A 47 17.09 2.40 -1.23
C PRO A 47 16.45 3.79 -1.25
N GLU A 48 17.17 4.83 -0.87
CA GLU A 48 16.71 6.23 -0.89
C GLU A 48 16.39 6.71 -2.32
N THR A 49 17.13 6.21 -3.31
CA THR A 49 16.87 6.51 -4.73
C THR A 49 15.57 5.85 -5.17
N ILE A 50 15.32 4.60 -4.75
CA ILE A 50 14.06 3.91 -4.99
C ILE A 50 12.90 4.68 -4.34
N GLN A 51 13.07 5.12 -3.10
CA GLN A 51 12.07 5.92 -2.38
C GLN A 51 11.72 7.20 -3.13
N GLU A 52 12.74 7.94 -3.59
CA GLU A 52 12.50 9.18 -4.33
C GLU A 52 11.78 8.91 -5.67
N MET A 53 12.16 7.86 -6.38
CA MET A 53 11.45 7.44 -7.61
C MET A 53 9.98 7.12 -7.33
N MET A 54 9.67 6.41 -6.25
CA MET A 54 8.30 6.12 -5.82
C MET A 54 7.53 7.41 -5.51
N ARG A 55 8.13 8.32 -4.74
CA ARG A 55 7.54 9.63 -4.41
C ARG A 55 7.24 10.44 -5.67
N GLN A 56 8.20 10.55 -6.58
CA GLN A 56 8.00 11.26 -7.85
C GLN A 56 6.88 10.64 -8.69
N SER A 57 6.75 9.31 -8.70
CA SER A 57 5.65 8.62 -9.37
C SER A 57 4.30 9.03 -8.79
N LEU A 58 4.16 9.11 -7.47
CA LEU A 58 2.94 9.60 -6.82
C LEU A 58 2.66 11.08 -7.14
N TYR A 59 3.70 11.93 -7.08
CA TYR A 59 3.57 13.35 -7.41
C TYR A 59 3.20 13.59 -8.87
N SER A 60 3.61 12.71 -9.80
CA SER A 60 3.24 12.84 -11.21
C SER A 60 1.73 12.70 -11.45
N VAL A 61 1.04 11.96 -10.57
CA VAL A 61 -0.41 11.75 -10.59
C VAL A 61 -1.15 12.48 -9.45
N LYS A 62 -0.51 13.45 -8.81
CA LYS A 62 -1.06 14.20 -7.65
C LYS A 62 -2.45 14.78 -7.89
N TRP A 63 -2.76 15.19 -9.12
CA TRP A 63 -4.07 15.72 -9.50
C TRP A 63 -5.21 14.74 -9.19
N TYR A 64 -4.96 13.43 -9.31
CA TYR A 64 -5.92 12.39 -8.98
C TYR A 64 -6.21 12.36 -7.48
N PHE A 65 -5.16 12.45 -6.65
CA PHE A 65 -5.30 12.46 -5.19
C PHE A 65 -6.01 13.72 -4.71
N TYR A 66 -5.77 14.88 -5.32
CA TYR A 66 -6.44 16.14 -4.96
C TYR A 66 -7.95 16.15 -5.21
N LEU A 67 -8.48 15.19 -5.97
CA LEU A 67 -9.93 15.03 -6.14
C LEU A 67 -10.61 14.57 -4.84
N ILE A 68 -9.84 13.97 -3.91
CA ILE A 68 -10.32 13.58 -2.58
C ILE A 68 -9.76 14.58 -1.59
N ASN A 69 -10.62 15.45 -1.04
CA ASN A 69 -10.22 16.41 -0.01
C ASN A 69 -10.77 15.96 1.34
N LEU A 70 -9.89 15.46 2.21
CA LEU A 70 -10.24 14.89 3.51
C LEU A 70 -10.70 15.92 4.54
N ASN A 71 -10.58 17.22 4.26
CA ASN A 71 -11.22 18.29 5.05
C ASN A 71 -12.72 18.44 4.74
N THR A 72 -13.23 17.73 3.73
CA THR A 72 -14.64 17.83 3.34
C THR A 72 -15.40 16.53 3.68
N LYS A 73 -16.68 16.66 4.05
CA LYS A 73 -17.57 15.51 4.26
C LYS A 73 -17.56 14.55 3.06
N ARG A 74 -17.62 15.10 1.83
CA ARG A 74 -17.60 14.32 0.60
C ARG A 74 -16.29 13.52 0.43
N GLY A 75 -15.14 14.14 0.73
CA GLY A 75 -13.84 13.49 0.65
C GLY A 75 -13.69 12.37 1.68
N LYS A 76 -14.14 12.60 2.91
CA LYS A 76 -14.15 11.59 3.98
C LYS A 76 -15.04 10.40 3.62
N GLU A 77 -16.26 10.66 3.11
CA GLU A 77 -17.16 9.61 2.66
C GLU A 77 -16.59 8.80 1.47
N ALA A 78 -15.93 9.49 0.52
CA ALA A 78 -15.27 8.82 -0.60
C ALA A 78 -14.13 7.91 -0.13
N ASN A 79 -13.28 8.38 0.78
CA ASN A 79 -12.21 7.59 1.38
C ASN A 79 -12.78 6.36 2.11
N LYS A 80 -13.74 6.57 3.01
CA LYS A 80 -14.43 5.50 3.73
C LYS A 80 -15.03 4.46 2.78
N LYS A 81 -15.69 4.90 1.70
CA LYS A 81 -16.26 4.01 0.68
C LYS A 81 -15.19 3.15 -0.01
N ASN A 82 -14.01 3.72 -0.28
CA ASN A 82 -12.91 2.96 -0.87
C ASN A 82 -12.41 1.88 0.09
N ILE A 83 -12.19 2.22 1.36
CA ILE A 83 -11.74 1.24 2.36
C ILE A 83 -12.80 0.14 2.58
N LEU A 84 -14.08 0.49 2.58
CA LEU A 84 -15.16 -0.50 2.66
C LEU A 84 -15.19 -1.47 1.47
N LYS A 85 -14.71 -1.07 0.28
CA LYS A 85 -14.56 -2.01 -0.84
C LYS A 85 -13.52 -3.07 -0.53
N TYR A 86 -12.36 -2.68 0.05
CA TYR A 86 -11.30 -3.61 0.44
C TYR A 86 -11.80 -4.62 1.47
N TYR A 87 -12.47 -4.12 2.52
CA TYR A 87 -13.05 -4.95 3.57
C TYR A 87 -14.10 -5.94 3.02
N LYS A 88 -15.01 -5.46 2.15
CA LYS A 88 -16.09 -6.28 1.58
C LYS A 88 -15.60 -7.30 0.56
N TRP A 89 -14.51 -7.03 -0.14
CA TRP A 89 -13.93 -7.96 -1.10
C TRP A 89 -13.36 -9.19 -0.39
N TYR A 90 -12.83 -9.01 0.82
CA TYR A 90 -12.19 -10.06 1.59
C TYR A 90 -13.23 -10.89 2.36
N THR A 91 -13.76 -11.92 1.71
CA THR A 91 -14.70 -12.89 2.27
C THR A 91 -14.00 -14.19 2.66
N GLU A 92 -14.67 -15.09 3.39
CA GLU A 92 -14.13 -16.43 3.70
C GLU A 92 -13.77 -17.22 2.43
N GLU A 93 -14.52 -17.07 1.35
CA GLU A 93 -14.23 -17.70 0.06
C GLU A 93 -12.94 -17.12 -0.55
N LYS A 94 -12.82 -15.78 -0.57
CA LYS A 94 -11.61 -15.10 -1.04
C LYS A 94 -10.39 -15.42 -0.17
N GLU A 95 -10.57 -15.60 1.15
CA GLU A 95 -9.48 -16.01 2.04
C GLU A 95 -8.95 -17.40 1.69
N LYS A 96 -9.84 -18.35 1.34
CA LYS A 96 -9.44 -19.69 0.91
C LYS A 96 -8.74 -19.68 -0.44
N GLN A 97 -9.21 -18.84 -1.38
CA GLN A 97 -8.67 -18.74 -2.73
C GLN A 97 -7.35 -17.94 -2.76
N TYR A 98 -7.24 -16.88 -1.97
CA TYR A 98 -6.11 -15.95 -1.94
C TYR A 98 -5.59 -15.75 -0.51
N PRO A 99 -5.02 -16.78 0.14
CA PRO A 99 -4.69 -16.75 1.56
C PRO A 99 -3.60 -15.75 1.93
N THR A 100 -2.83 -15.27 0.97
CA THR A 100 -1.75 -14.30 1.14
C THR A 100 -2.16 -12.86 0.86
N SER A 101 -3.37 -12.64 0.32
CA SER A 101 -3.88 -11.32 -0.06
C SER A 101 -3.96 -10.34 1.12
N PHE A 102 -4.09 -9.05 0.80
CA PHE A 102 -4.35 -8.03 1.83
C PHE A 102 -5.57 -8.36 2.66
N LYS A 103 -5.43 -8.27 3.98
CA LYS A 103 -6.55 -8.39 4.92
C LYS A 103 -6.76 -7.07 5.63
N VAL A 104 -7.97 -6.52 5.49
CA VAL A 104 -8.36 -5.24 6.06
C VAL A 104 -9.44 -5.46 7.09
N ASP A 105 -9.24 -4.96 8.31
CA ASP A 105 -10.21 -4.96 9.38
C ASP A 105 -10.69 -3.53 9.67
N PHE A 106 -12.00 -3.38 9.87
CA PHE A 106 -12.57 -2.21 10.49
C PHE A 106 -12.63 -2.40 12.00
N VAL A 107 -11.95 -1.55 12.76
CA VAL A 107 -11.94 -1.60 14.22
C VAL A 107 -12.72 -0.42 14.77
N GLY A 108 -13.92 -0.72 15.24
CA GLY A 108 -14.79 0.26 15.88
C GLY A 108 -15.58 1.14 14.91
N GLN A 109 -16.43 2.00 15.49
CA GLN A 109 -17.15 3.02 14.74
C GLN A 109 -16.13 4.06 14.27
N PRO A 110 -16.19 4.50 13.01
CA PRO A 110 -15.41 5.66 12.60
C PRO A 110 -15.85 6.84 13.47
N TYR A 111 -14.89 7.52 14.06
CA TYR A 111 -15.14 8.81 14.71
C TYR A 111 -15.79 9.75 13.68
N ASP A 112 -16.60 10.69 14.15
CA ASP A 112 -17.18 11.69 13.26
C ASP A 112 -16.10 12.30 12.36
N GLY A 113 -16.15 11.95 11.07
CA GLY A 113 -15.24 12.45 10.07
C GLY A 113 -13.92 11.71 9.86
N ALA A 114 -13.45 10.87 10.79
CA ALA A 114 -12.24 10.11 10.61
C ALA A 114 -12.51 8.71 10.02
N CYS A 115 -11.52 8.18 9.30
CA CYS A 115 -11.51 6.79 8.86
C CYS A 115 -10.49 6.01 9.67
N TYR A 116 -10.94 4.93 10.33
CA TYR A 116 -10.06 4.03 11.07
C TYR A 116 -10.19 2.60 10.56
N TYR A 117 -9.07 2.02 10.15
CA TYR A 117 -8.98 0.63 9.72
C TYR A 117 -7.58 0.08 10.02
N ARG A 118 -7.43 -1.23 9.92
CA ARG A 118 -6.15 -1.92 10.06
C ARG A 118 -5.92 -2.84 8.88
N ILE A 119 -4.67 -2.93 8.44
CA ILE A 119 -4.20 -3.99 7.54
C ILE A 119 -3.50 -5.02 8.43
N THR A 120 -4.08 -6.22 8.54
CA THR A 120 -3.58 -7.31 9.37
C THR A 120 -2.76 -8.33 8.58
N ARG A 121 -2.76 -8.22 7.25
CA ARG A 121 -1.89 -8.99 6.35
C ARG A 121 -1.54 -8.16 5.12
N CYS A 122 -0.25 -8.14 4.78
CA CYS A 122 0.29 -7.41 3.64
C CYS A 122 1.10 -8.36 2.74
N PRO A 123 0.66 -8.66 1.50
CA PRO A 123 1.39 -9.52 0.57
C PRO A 123 2.75 -8.92 0.20
N ILE A 124 2.87 -7.58 0.17
CA ILE A 124 4.13 -6.89 -0.12
C ILE A 124 5.21 -7.26 0.90
N CYS A 125 4.86 -7.32 2.19
CA CYS A 125 5.78 -7.80 3.23
C CYS A 125 6.20 -9.27 2.99
N THR A 126 5.29 -10.10 2.52
CA THR A 126 5.54 -11.52 2.28
C THR A 126 6.52 -11.72 1.14
N TYR A 127 6.25 -11.15 -0.04
CA TYR A 127 7.12 -11.37 -1.19
C TYR A 127 8.46 -10.63 -1.08
N THR A 128 8.52 -9.44 -0.45
CA THR A 128 9.80 -8.77 -0.23
C THR A 128 10.73 -9.56 0.67
N LYS A 129 10.18 -10.30 1.64
CA LYS A 129 10.94 -11.27 2.44
C LYS A 129 11.42 -12.44 1.60
N LYS A 130 10.53 -13.05 0.78
CA LYS A 130 10.89 -14.14 -0.15
C LYS A 130 12.01 -13.73 -1.09
N LEU A 131 11.95 -12.53 -1.66
CA LEU A 131 12.94 -12.00 -2.58
C LEU A 131 14.21 -11.47 -1.90
N GLY A 132 14.27 -11.46 -0.57
CA GLY A 132 15.41 -10.95 0.19
C GLY A 132 15.65 -9.44 0.03
N VAL A 133 14.59 -8.66 -0.17
CA VAL A 133 14.62 -7.20 -0.36
C VAL A 133 13.71 -6.47 0.65
N PHE A 134 13.57 -7.06 1.82
CA PHE A 134 12.68 -6.54 2.87
C PHE A 134 13.09 -5.15 3.37
N GLU A 135 14.34 -4.75 3.16
CA GLU A 135 14.85 -3.41 3.43
C GLU A 135 14.09 -2.29 2.72
N LEU A 136 13.36 -2.62 1.64
CA LEU A 136 12.50 -1.65 0.94
C LEU A 136 11.14 -1.43 1.62
N MET A 137 10.72 -2.32 2.52
CA MET A 137 9.37 -2.26 3.10
C MET A 137 9.07 -0.97 3.87
N PRO A 138 9.94 -0.46 4.75
CA PRO A 138 9.68 0.81 5.42
C PRO A 138 9.41 1.95 4.43
N LEU A 139 10.12 1.96 3.30
CA LEU A 139 9.98 2.97 2.25
C LEU A 139 8.60 2.91 1.58
N PHE A 140 8.07 1.70 1.34
CA PHE A 140 6.69 1.54 0.85
C PHE A 140 5.66 2.02 1.86
N CYS A 141 5.86 1.70 3.15
CA CYS A 141 4.94 2.12 4.21
C CYS A 141 4.90 3.65 4.39
N GLU A 142 6.01 4.35 4.16
CA GLU A 142 6.06 5.82 4.22
C GLU A 142 5.25 6.50 3.10
N LEU A 143 5.04 5.81 1.96
CA LEU A 143 4.24 6.36 0.86
C LEU A 143 2.77 6.55 1.22
N ASP A 144 2.26 5.82 2.20
CA ASP A 144 0.90 6.00 2.71
C ASP A 144 0.70 7.43 3.23
N GLU A 145 1.70 7.96 3.96
CA GLU A 145 1.66 9.33 4.46
C GLU A 145 1.68 10.35 3.31
N VAL A 146 2.48 10.09 2.27
CA VAL A 146 2.53 10.93 1.07
C VAL A 146 1.18 10.97 0.37
N MET A 147 0.55 9.79 0.17
CA MET A 147 -0.77 9.70 -0.48
C MET A 147 -1.85 10.42 0.32
N ILE A 148 -1.88 10.24 1.64
CA ILE A 148 -2.87 10.87 2.51
C ILE A 148 -2.64 12.38 2.57
N LYS A 149 -1.40 12.85 2.60
CA LYS A 149 -1.06 14.27 2.53
C LYS A 149 -1.52 14.91 1.22
N LEU A 150 -1.39 14.22 0.09
CA LEU A 150 -1.90 14.68 -1.20
C LEU A 150 -3.43 14.78 -1.22
N GLN A 151 -4.14 14.10 -0.32
CA GLN A 151 -5.58 14.19 -0.11
C GLN A 151 -5.98 15.20 0.97
N HIS A 152 -5.08 16.10 1.38
CA HIS A 152 -5.28 17.03 2.48
C HIS A 152 -5.61 16.32 3.80
N GLY A 153 -4.91 15.26 4.11
CA GLY A 153 -5.08 14.49 5.32
C GLY A 153 -3.80 14.29 6.11
N ILE A 154 -3.99 13.81 7.32
CA ILE A 154 -2.94 13.36 8.23
C ILE A 154 -3.18 11.89 8.55
N LEU A 155 -2.15 11.06 8.38
CA LEU A 155 -2.12 9.69 8.86
C LEU A 155 -1.58 9.65 10.28
N HIS A 156 -2.42 9.20 11.21
CA HIS A 156 -1.99 8.84 12.56
C HIS A 156 -1.80 7.33 12.59
N ARG A 157 -0.59 6.87 12.89
CA ARG A 157 -0.21 5.45 12.86
C ARG A 157 0.76 5.14 14.00
N ASN A 158 0.50 4.06 14.74
CA ASN A 158 1.35 3.62 15.85
C ASN A 158 2.42 2.62 15.39
N GLY A 159 2.14 1.86 14.31
CA GLY A 159 3.09 0.89 13.80
C GLY A 159 2.71 0.29 12.45
N THR A 160 3.63 -0.50 11.90
CA THR A 160 3.43 -1.25 10.67
C THR A 160 3.88 -2.70 10.83
N ILE A 161 3.35 -3.60 10.00
CA ILE A 161 3.83 -4.98 9.91
C ILE A 161 5.31 -5.02 9.52
N ALA A 162 5.79 -4.04 8.77
CA ALA A 162 7.19 -3.91 8.39
C ALA A 162 8.09 -3.64 9.60
N ASP A 163 7.60 -2.92 10.59
CA ASP A 163 8.33 -2.61 11.83
C ASP A 163 8.12 -3.66 12.93
N GLY A 164 7.41 -4.75 12.61
CA GLY A 164 7.16 -5.85 13.54
C GLY A 164 5.89 -5.71 14.38
N ALA A 165 5.02 -4.75 14.10
CA ALA A 165 3.70 -4.67 14.71
C ALA A 165 2.76 -5.75 14.13
N ASP A 166 1.72 -6.11 14.88
CA ASP A 166 0.71 -7.10 14.48
C ASP A 166 -0.14 -6.61 13.28
N CYS A 167 -0.18 -5.32 13.06
CA CYS A 167 -0.93 -4.70 11.96
C CYS A 167 -0.35 -3.34 11.57
N CYS A 168 -0.68 -2.88 10.37
CA CYS A 168 -0.56 -1.47 10.03
C CYS A 168 -1.88 -0.80 10.40
N ASP A 169 -1.86 0.13 11.34
CA ASP A 169 -3.04 0.88 11.76
C ASP A 169 -3.13 2.21 11.00
N TYR A 170 -4.36 2.57 10.64
CA TYR A 170 -4.64 3.78 9.86
C TYR A 170 -5.77 4.55 10.54
N PHE A 171 -5.44 5.63 11.20
CA PHE A 171 -6.38 6.64 11.64
C PHE A 171 -6.13 7.91 10.82
N ILE A 172 -7.13 8.30 10.01
CA ILE A 172 -6.96 9.35 9.02
C ILE A 172 -7.91 10.49 9.31
N THR A 173 -7.35 11.70 9.48
CA THR A 173 -8.09 12.95 9.67
C THR A 173 -7.82 13.93 8.52
N GLY A 174 -8.58 15.00 8.42
CA GLY A 174 -8.23 16.14 7.57
C GLY A 174 -7.05 16.92 8.17
N ASP A 175 -6.25 17.60 7.34
CA ASP A 175 -5.10 18.40 7.77
C ASP A 175 -5.47 19.76 8.43
N LYS A 176 -6.78 20.07 8.49
CA LYS A 176 -7.35 21.28 9.14
C LYS A 176 -8.22 20.95 10.35
N GLU A 177 -8.18 19.74 10.86
CA GLU A 177 -8.94 19.27 12.02
C GLU A 177 -8.15 19.33 13.32
#